data_f3c1454e5f03bc98b16defebc1af8051
#
_entry.id   f3c1454e5f03bc98b16defebc1af8051
#
_cell.length_a   1.000
_cell.length_b   1.000
_cell.length_c   1.000
_cell.angle_alpha   90.00
_cell.angle_beta   90.00
_cell.angle_gamma   90.00
#
_symmetry.space_group_name_H-M   'P 1'
#
loop_
_entity.id
_entity.type
_entity.pdbx_description
1 polymer ?
#
loop_
_entity_poly.entity_id
_entity_poly.type
_entity_poly.pdbx_seq_one_letter_code
_entity_poly.pdbx_strand_id
1 'polypeptide(L)'
;MSIGIVQCLDNKPADRSVEAARKESEVVIFDCVRRLLKETKTRGCDIDILVINCSLFSPTPSLCSMVVNEFQMKSDVSSYNLSGMGCSAGLISIELVKNLLNSRPNSLALVVSTENLTQNLYHGNERGFLLQNTLFRCGK
;
A
#
# COMPACT_ATOMS: atom_id res chain seq x y z
N MET A 1 -0.60 13.65 -5.80
CA MET A 1 0.70 14.36 -5.62
C MET A 1 1.43 13.64 -4.51
N SER A 2 2.46 12.86 -4.81
CA SER A 2 3.14 12.09 -3.76
C SER A 2 4.08 13.00 -2.98
N ILE A 3 3.97 12.94 -1.67
CA ILE A 3 4.75 13.77 -0.73
C ILE A 3 6.26 13.52 -0.89
N GLY A 4 6.68 12.31 -1.28
CA GLY A 4 8.09 11.96 -1.44
C GLY A 4 8.83 12.69 -2.57
N ILE A 5 8.14 13.02 -3.68
CA ILE A 5 8.77 13.74 -4.81
C ILE A 5 8.88 15.24 -4.50
N VAL A 6 7.94 15.82 -3.76
CA VAL A 6 7.98 17.24 -3.40
C VAL A 6 9.17 17.55 -2.49
N GLN A 7 9.53 16.63 -1.59
CA GLN A 7 10.71 16.82 -0.72
C GLN A 7 12.06 16.81 -1.49
N CYS A 8 12.13 16.11 -2.64
CA CYS A 8 13.34 16.13 -3.48
C CYS A 8 13.53 17.44 -4.26
N LEU A 9 12.47 18.21 -4.48
CA LEU A 9 12.54 19.47 -5.21
C LEU A 9 12.97 20.67 -4.34
N ASP A 10 12.82 20.55 -3.01
CA ASP A 10 13.12 21.65 -2.07
C ASP A 10 14.55 21.64 -1.51
N ASN A 11 15.47 20.87 -2.09
CA ASN A 11 16.87 20.74 -1.61
C ASN A 11 17.02 20.39 -0.11
N LYS A 12 15.96 19.93 0.55
CA LYS A 12 16.01 19.38 1.90
C LYS A 12 16.29 17.89 1.84
N PRO A 13 17.13 17.34 2.73
CA PRO A 13 17.30 15.91 2.81
C PRO A 13 15.93 15.26 3.06
N ALA A 14 15.59 14.25 2.25
CA ALA A 14 14.33 13.53 2.39
C ALA A 14 14.25 12.92 3.79
N ASP A 15 13.15 13.15 4.47
CA ASP A 15 12.86 12.49 5.75
C ASP A 15 12.62 10.99 5.50
N ARG A 16 13.52 10.15 6.03
CA ARG A 16 13.47 8.69 5.94
C ARG A 16 12.97 8.02 7.21
N SER A 17 12.33 8.79 8.07
CA SER A 17 11.74 8.24 9.29
C SER A 17 10.61 7.25 8.98
N VAL A 18 10.35 6.37 9.93
CA VAL A 18 9.20 5.44 9.87
C VAL A 18 7.88 6.23 9.78
N GLU A 19 7.83 7.36 10.48
CA GLU A 19 6.68 8.27 10.48
C GLU A 19 6.41 8.87 9.12
N ALA A 20 7.45 9.33 8.42
CA ALA A 20 7.34 9.86 7.06
C ALA A 20 6.86 8.78 6.07
N ALA A 21 7.44 7.58 6.14
CA ALA A 21 7.03 6.44 5.31
C ALA A 21 5.58 6.01 5.59
N ARG A 22 5.17 6.02 6.87
CA ARG A 22 3.78 5.74 7.27
C ARG A 22 2.82 6.77 6.66
N LYS A 23 3.12 8.05 6.84
CA LYS A 23 2.28 9.14 6.32
C LYS A 23 2.15 9.09 4.80
N GLU A 24 3.23 8.79 4.09
CA GLU A 24 3.18 8.58 2.64
C GLU A 24 2.25 7.43 2.27
N SER A 25 2.38 6.27 2.94
CA SER A 25 1.52 5.11 2.71
C SER A 25 0.06 5.43 3.00
N GLU A 26 -0.25 6.15 4.08
CA GLU A 26 -1.60 6.60 4.42
C GLU A 26 -2.19 7.45 3.29
N VAL A 27 -1.48 8.47 2.84
CA VAL A 27 -1.97 9.38 1.80
C VAL A 27 -2.25 8.62 0.51
N VAL A 28 -1.31 7.78 0.06
CA VAL A 28 -1.43 7.06 -1.21
C VAL A 28 -2.53 6.00 -1.15
N ILE A 29 -2.51 5.15 -0.12
CA ILE A 29 -3.47 4.06 0.01
C ILE A 29 -4.89 4.62 0.24
N PHE A 30 -5.05 5.58 1.14
CA PHE A 30 -6.37 6.12 1.46
C PHE A 30 -6.99 6.87 0.29
N ASP A 31 -6.21 7.64 -0.48
CA ASP A 31 -6.72 8.29 -1.68
C ASP A 31 -7.16 7.27 -2.73
N CYS A 32 -6.35 6.26 -2.98
CA CYS A 32 -6.67 5.20 -3.93
C CYS A 32 -7.94 4.43 -3.53
N VAL A 33 -8.02 3.97 -2.28
CA VAL A 33 -9.18 3.23 -1.77
C VAL A 33 -10.43 4.11 -1.77
N ARG A 34 -10.33 5.37 -1.34
CA ARG A 34 -11.45 6.32 -1.33
C ARG A 34 -12.02 6.55 -2.72
N ARG A 35 -11.16 6.71 -3.73
CA ARG A 35 -11.58 6.85 -5.13
C ARG A 35 -12.28 5.59 -5.63
N LEU A 36 -11.70 4.42 -5.38
CA LEU A 36 -12.28 3.15 -5.78
C LEU A 36 -13.66 2.92 -5.16
N LEU A 37 -13.80 3.12 -3.85
CA LEU A 37 -15.08 2.97 -3.15
C LEU A 37 -16.14 3.94 -3.68
N LYS A 38 -15.75 5.17 -4.01
CA LYS A 38 -16.65 6.15 -4.62
C LYS A 38 -17.09 5.73 -6.03
N GLU A 39 -16.17 5.27 -6.86
CA GLU A 39 -16.47 4.84 -8.25
C GLU A 39 -17.34 3.59 -8.28
N THR A 40 -17.07 2.64 -7.40
CA THR A 40 -17.84 1.39 -7.31
C THR A 40 -19.13 1.53 -6.50
N LYS A 41 -19.36 2.69 -5.86
CA LYS A 41 -20.48 2.93 -4.93
C LYS A 41 -20.52 1.92 -3.78
N THR A 42 -19.37 1.43 -3.36
CA THR A 42 -19.17 0.46 -2.29
C THR A 42 -18.76 1.20 -1.01
N ARG A 43 -19.19 0.71 0.15
CA ARG A 43 -18.78 1.24 1.45
C ARG A 43 -17.68 0.37 2.04
N GLY A 44 -16.86 0.92 2.92
CA GLY A 44 -15.85 0.13 3.65
C GLY A 44 -16.43 -1.06 4.40
N CYS A 45 -17.62 -0.89 5.01
CA CYS A 45 -18.32 -1.97 5.72
C CYS A 45 -18.91 -3.06 4.80
N ASP A 46 -18.87 -2.90 3.49
CA ASP A 46 -19.33 -3.94 2.57
C ASP A 46 -18.21 -4.92 2.20
N ILE A 47 -16.95 -4.61 2.58
CA ILE A 47 -15.77 -5.42 2.29
C ILE A 47 -15.63 -6.52 3.35
N ASP A 48 -15.51 -7.76 2.89
CA ASP A 48 -15.34 -8.95 3.72
C ASP A 48 -13.89 -9.42 3.82
N ILE A 49 -13.10 -9.15 2.78
CA ILE A 49 -11.70 -9.58 2.67
C ILE A 49 -10.85 -8.39 2.24
N LEU A 50 -9.79 -8.11 3.00
CA LEU A 50 -8.79 -7.08 2.68
C LEU A 50 -7.43 -7.72 2.52
N VAL A 51 -6.80 -7.54 1.36
CA VAL A 51 -5.41 -7.96 1.13
C VAL A 51 -4.60 -6.73 0.73
N ILE A 52 -3.57 -6.43 1.51
CA ILE A 52 -2.61 -5.37 1.16
C ILE A 52 -1.23 -6.00 0.99
N ASN A 53 -0.54 -5.69 -0.09
CA ASN A 53 0.85 -6.05 -0.25
C ASN A 53 1.74 -4.80 -0.36
N CYS A 54 2.80 -4.82 0.42
CA CYS A 54 3.91 -3.86 0.40
C CYS A 54 5.14 -4.57 0.94
N SER A 55 6.18 -4.72 0.13
CA SER A 55 7.31 -5.56 0.49
C SER A 55 8.36 -4.85 1.33
N LEU A 56 8.66 -3.59 1.03
CA LEU A 56 9.74 -2.84 1.69
C LEU A 56 9.29 -2.12 2.97
N PHE A 57 7.99 -1.86 3.13
CA PHE A 57 7.46 -1.18 4.29
C PHE A 57 6.38 -2.01 4.98
N SER A 58 6.71 -2.58 6.13
CA SER A 58 5.81 -3.40 6.95
C SER A 58 5.75 -2.86 8.38
N PRO A 59 4.99 -1.79 8.61
CA PRO A 59 4.92 -1.13 9.91
C PRO A 59 4.05 -1.89 10.91
N THR A 60 4.20 -1.53 12.18
CA THR A 60 3.30 -1.90 13.27
C THR A 60 2.65 -0.63 13.84
N PRO A 61 1.30 -0.48 13.88
CA PRO A 61 0.28 -1.38 13.29
C PRO A 61 0.40 -1.56 11.79
N SER A 62 -0.13 -2.68 11.26
CA SER A 62 -0.04 -3.04 9.84
C SER A 62 -0.79 -2.06 8.93
N LEU A 63 -0.45 -2.05 7.64
CA LEU A 63 -1.18 -1.27 6.64
C LEU A 63 -2.66 -1.68 6.55
N CYS A 64 -2.96 -2.97 6.73
CA CYS A 64 -4.34 -3.45 6.80
C CYS A 64 -5.10 -2.82 7.99
N SER A 65 -4.50 -2.80 9.17
CA SER A 65 -5.12 -2.20 10.36
C SER A 65 -5.44 -0.72 10.15
N MET A 66 -4.55 0.01 9.46
CA MET A 66 -4.77 1.42 9.13
C MET A 66 -5.97 1.62 8.20
N VAL A 67 -6.08 0.79 7.14
CA VAL A 67 -7.20 0.84 6.19
C VAL A 67 -8.51 0.41 6.84
N VAL A 68 -8.51 -0.66 7.63
CA VAL A 68 -9.69 -1.11 8.38
C VAL A 68 -10.24 0.01 9.25
N ASN A 69 -9.36 0.71 9.97
CA ASN A 69 -9.75 1.82 10.85
C ASN A 69 -10.26 3.05 10.07
N GLU A 70 -9.55 3.48 9.04
CA GLU A 70 -9.91 4.68 8.24
C GLU A 70 -11.27 4.51 7.56
N PHE A 71 -11.53 3.34 6.96
CA PHE A 71 -12.75 3.08 6.19
C PHE A 71 -13.85 2.40 7.00
N GLN A 72 -13.67 2.30 8.33
CA GLN A 72 -14.68 1.71 9.24
C GLN A 72 -15.19 0.36 8.73
N MET A 73 -14.26 -0.53 8.38
CA MET A 73 -14.59 -1.87 7.91
C MET A 73 -15.20 -2.70 9.03
N LYS A 74 -15.84 -3.82 8.69
CA LYS A 74 -16.45 -4.72 9.65
C LYS A 74 -15.43 -5.25 10.66
N SER A 75 -15.86 -5.53 11.87
CA SER A 75 -15.01 -6.14 12.92
C SER A 75 -14.55 -7.56 12.57
N ASP A 76 -15.29 -8.25 11.71
CA ASP A 76 -15.01 -9.62 11.24
C ASP A 76 -14.33 -9.65 9.85
N VAL A 77 -13.89 -8.51 9.32
CA VAL A 77 -13.13 -8.45 8.06
C VAL A 77 -11.88 -9.31 8.16
N SER A 78 -11.71 -10.19 7.17
CA SER A 78 -10.48 -11.00 7.08
C SER A 78 -9.38 -10.20 6.40
N SER A 79 -8.36 -9.80 7.15
CA SER A 79 -7.28 -8.94 6.66
C SER A 79 -5.95 -9.68 6.55
N TYR A 80 -5.28 -9.52 5.41
CA TYR A 80 -3.97 -10.14 5.11
C TYR A 80 -2.98 -9.08 4.66
N ASN A 81 -1.87 -8.97 5.38
CA ASN A 81 -0.77 -8.07 5.01
C ASN A 81 0.39 -8.91 4.47
N LEU A 82 0.64 -8.83 3.15
CA LEU A 82 1.71 -9.56 2.49
C LEU A 82 2.94 -8.66 2.36
N SER A 83 4.07 -9.10 2.88
CA SER A 83 5.33 -8.36 2.85
C SER A 83 6.53 -9.25 2.58
N GLY A 84 7.65 -8.66 2.14
CA GLY A 84 8.90 -9.38 1.93
C GLY A 84 8.95 -10.31 0.71
N MET A 85 7.94 -10.29 -0.15
CA MET A 85 7.85 -11.17 -1.33
C MET A 85 8.26 -10.48 -2.64
N GLY A 86 8.60 -9.20 -2.60
CA GLY A 86 8.86 -8.40 -3.81
C GLY A 86 7.60 -8.21 -4.66
N CYS A 87 7.79 -7.88 -5.94
CA CYS A 87 6.69 -7.58 -6.88
C CYS A 87 5.75 -8.76 -7.15
N SER A 88 6.18 -10.01 -6.92
CA SER A 88 5.33 -11.19 -7.04
C SER A 88 4.15 -11.20 -6.06
N ALA A 89 4.24 -10.42 -4.97
CA ALA A 89 3.17 -10.29 -3.99
C ALA A 89 1.84 -9.86 -4.59
N GLY A 90 1.85 -9.05 -5.66
CA GLY A 90 0.64 -8.66 -6.39
C GLY A 90 -0.09 -9.87 -6.99
N LEU A 91 0.62 -10.77 -7.66
CA LEU A 91 0.05 -12.00 -8.23
C LEU A 91 -0.42 -12.96 -7.13
N ILE A 92 0.40 -13.12 -6.08
CA ILE A 92 0.06 -13.94 -4.91
C ILE A 92 -1.20 -13.41 -4.21
N SER A 93 -1.38 -12.08 -4.14
CA SER A 93 -2.59 -11.47 -3.59
C SER A 93 -3.85 -11.86 -4.37
N ILE A 94 -3.77 -11.88 -5.69
CA ILE A 94 -4.90 -12.29 -6.56
C ILE A 94 -5.23 -13.77 -6.37
N GLU A 95 -4.21 -14.63 -6.31
CA GLU A 95 -4.42 -16.06 -6.07
C GLU A 95 -5.03 -16.31 -4.68
N LEU A 96 -4.52 -15.64 -3.65
CA LEU A 96 -5.07 -15.72 -2.30
C LEU A 96 -6.55 -15.32 -2.28
N VAL A 97 -6.88 -14.18 -2.87
CA VAL A 97 -8.27 -13.69 -2.92
C VAL A 97 -9.17 -14.64 -3.69
N LYS A 98 -8.71 -15.17 -4.83
CA LYS A 98 -9.46 -16.19 -5.59
C LYS A 98 -9.83 -17.39 -4.70
N ASN A 99 -8.86 -17.90 -3.94
CA ASN A 99 -9.07 -19.06 -3.07
C ASN A 99 -10.03 -18.73 -1.90
N LEU A 100 -9.90 -17.53 -1.33
CA LEU A 100 -10.79 -17.06 -0.26
C LEU A 100 -12.24 -16.87 -0.76
N LEU A 101 -12.43 -16.28 -1.94
CA LEU A 101 -13.75 -16.08 -2.53
C LEU A 101 -14.42 -17.41 -2.92
N ASN A 102 -13.64 -18.42 -3.35
CA ASN A 102 -14.16 -19.76 -3.58
C ASN A 102 -14.70 -20.42 -2.31
N SER A 103 -14.09 -20.15 -1.16
CA SER A 103 -14.53 -20.69 0.13
C SER A 103 -15.64 -19.86 0.80
N ARG A 104 -15.83 -18.61 0.36
CA ARG A 104 -16.81 -17.66 0.93
C ARG A 104 -17.65 -17.05 -0.21
N PRO A 105 -18.67 -17.74 -0.69
CA PRO A 105 -19.57 -17.22 -1.73
C PRO A 105 -20.22 -15.89 -1.29
N ASN A 106 -20.42 -14.99 -2.25
CA ASN A 106 -21.02 -13.67 -2.03
C ASN A 106 -20.20 -12.71 -1.17
N SER A 107 -18.92 -12.96 -0.96
CA SER A 107 -18.00 -12.03 -0.29
C SER A 107 -17.39 -11.02 -1.26
N LEU A 108 -17.11 -9.83 -0.75
CA LEU A 108 -16.43 -8.76 -1.48
C LEU A 108 -14.99 -8.62 -0.97
N ALA A 109 -14.03 -8.67 -1.89
CA ALA A 109 -12.62 -8.53 -1.57
C ALA A 109 -12.04 -7.23 -2.11
N LEU A 110 -11.21 -6.57 -1.30
CA LEU A 110 -10.37 -5.44 -1.70
C LEU A 110 -8.90 -5.87 -1.70
N VAL A 111 -8.24 -5.70 -2.84
CA VAL A 111 -6.78 -5.89 -2.98
C VAL A 111 -6.13 -4.55 -3.21
N VAL A 112 -5.12 -4.23 -2.41
CA VAL A 112 -4.29 -3.04 -2.56
C VAL A 112 -2.85 -3.49 -2.75
N SER A 113 -2.27 -3.17 -3.90
CA SER A 113 -0.87 -3.45 -4.21
C SER A 113 -0.12 -2.13 -4.28
N THR A 114 0.87 -1.98 -3.43
CA THR A 114 1.67 -0.76 -3.35
C THR A 114 3.11 -1.08 -2.96
N GLU A 115 3.98 -0.09 -3.10
CA GLU A 115 5.33 -0.13 -2.54
C GLU A 115 5.69 1.23 -1.96
N ASN A 116 6.45 1.25 -0.87
CA ASN A 116 6.95 2.45 -0.23
C ASN A 116 8.47 2.38 -0.13
N LEU A 117 9.13 3.36 -0.74
CA LEU A 117 10.59 3.44 -0.84
C LEU A 117 11.21 4.55 -0.01
N THR A 118 10.42 5.32 0.71
CA THR A 118 10.89 6.50 1.46
C THR A 118 12.12 6.17 2.32
N GLN A 119 12.11 5.03 3.01
CA GLN A 119 13.24 4.61 3.84
C GLN A 119 14.45 4.11 3.06
N ASN A 120 14.24 3.64 1.82
CA ASN A 120 15.26 2.98 0.99
C ASN A 120 15.75 3.86 -0.16
N LEU A 121 15.33 5.13 -0.22
CA LEU A 121 15.75 6.05 -1.27
C LEU A 121 17.25 6.28 -1.21
N TYR A 122 17.94 6.07 -2.33
CA TYR A 122 19.38 6.29 -2.44
C TYR A 122 19.72 7.74 -2.76
N HIS A 123 20.59 8.33 -1.98
CA HIS A 123 21.03 9.74 -2.12
C HIS A 123 22.50 9.90 -2.51
N GLY A 124 23.21 8.80 -2.78
CA GLY A 124 24.60 8.84 -3.21
C GLY A 124 24.74 9.09 -4.72
N ASN A 125 25.99 9.13 -5.18
CA ASN A 125 26.36 9.43 -6.58
C ASN A 125 26.72 8.17 -7.38
N GLU A 126 26.64 6.98 -6.80
CA GLU A 126 26.95 5.73 -7.47
C GLU A 126 25.83 5.34 -8.45
N ARG A 127 26.12 5.34 -9.75
CA ARG A 127 25.12 5.12 -10.81
C ARG A 127 24.37 3.80 -10.68
N GLY A 128 25.03 2.74 -10.20
CA GLY A 128 24.41 1.42 -10.02
C GLY A 128 23.26 1.42 -8.99
N PHE A 129 23.36 2.25 -7.96
CA PHE A 129 22.34 2.35 -6.93
C PHE A 129 21.18 3.30 -7.28
N LEU A 130 21.35 4.13 -8.33
CA LEU A 130 20.27 4.98 -8.83
C LEU A 130 19.14 4.20 -9.53
N LEU A 131 19.40 2.96 -9.93
CA LEU A 131 18.41 2.09 -10.56
C LEU A 131 17.15 1.96 -9.71
N GLN A 132 17.31 1.79 -8.39
CA GLN A 132 16.19 1.71 -7.46
C GLN A 132 15.30 2.95 -7.52
N ASN A 133 15.87 4.14 -7.56
CA ASN A 133 15.12 5.39 -7.61
C ASN A 133 14.41 5.60 -8.95
N THR A 134 14.85 4.94 -10.02
CA THR A 134 14.23 5.04 -11.35
C THR A 134 13.13 4.04 -11.58
N LEU A 135 13.25 2.83 -10.99
CA LEU A 135 12.25 1.77 -11.09
C LEU A 135 10.96 2.12 -10.38
N PHE A 136 11.08 2.72 -9.20
CA PHE A 136 9.95 3.00 -8.34
C PHE A 136 9.58 4.48 -8.43
N ARG A 137 8.87 4.82 -9.48
CA ARG A 137 8.29 6.14 -9.63
C ARG A 137 6.86 6.17 -9.12
N CYS A 138 6.45 7.33 -8.63
CA CYS A 138 5.06 7.53 -8.30
C CYS A 138 4.19 7.38 -9.54
N GLY A 139 3.23 6.48 -9.44
CA GLY A 139 2.14 6.41 -10.39
C GLY A 139 1.27 7.66 -10.32
N LYS A 140 0.61 7.98 -11.41
CA LYS A 140 -0.46 8.98 -11.44
C LYS A 140 -1.78 8.32 -11.07
#